data_f9b77664d601716ad666a0daa6859cb7
#
_entry.id   f9b77664d601716ad666a0daa6859cb7
#
_cell.length_a   1.000
_cell.length_b   1.000
_cell.length_c   1.000
_cell.angle_alpha   90.00
_cell.angle_beta   90.00
_cell.angle_gamma   90.00
#
_symmetry.space_group_name_H-M   'P 1'
#
loop_
_entity.id
_entity.type
_entity.pdbx_description
1 polymer ?
#
loop_
_entity_poly.entity_id
_entity_poly.type
_entity_poly.pdbx_seq_one_letter_code
_entity_poly.pdbx_strand_id
1 'polypeptide(L)'
;MDKFLAKHSVFTVNELDGFLLQRGTTKISARNSVLRHHKGAGRIKLIRRGLYAAIPVGLNPDTYQVDPYLIASKLKPDAVLAYHTALEFHGNAYSVYSRFTYTSSERSSPLKYQSGEYLRVPVPTAFRKKSPDSAGVKTIIRSGGSVQVTNLERTLVDVLHRPDLSGSWEEIWRSLGSVEYFDTGQVIKYTQVLKNATTAAKVGFFLDQHRDALLLDNSYLTPLRRLVPKQPHYLERGNRKDCKLIKDWNLMVPHKILDKDWEEPS
;
A
#
# COMPACT_ATOMS: atom_id res chain seq x y z
N MET A 1 25.00 -1.20 21.19
CA MET A 1 24.25 -1.91 20.18
C MET A 1 22.79 -2.18 20.63
N ASP A 2 22.57 -2.57 21.89
CA ASP A 2 21.21 -2.87 22.40
C ASP A 2 20.21 -1.73 22.24
N LYS A 3 20.65 -0.49 22.54
CA LYS A 3 19.81 0.71 22.29
C LYS A 3 19.42 0.90 20.82
N PHE A 4 20.28 0.48 19.89
CA PHE A 4 19.97 0.53 18.46
C PHE A 4 18.95 -0.56 18.07
N LEU A 5 19.20 -1.81 18.46
CA LEU A 5 18.31 -2.93 18.15
C LEU A 5 16.91 -2.76 18.78
N ALA A 6 16.85 -2.18 19.98
CA ALA A 6 15.55 -1.89 20.64
C ALA A 6 14.70 -0.84 19.87
N LYS A 7 15.36 0.06 19.13
CA LYS A 7 14.69 1.11 18.35
C LYS A 7 14.44 0.73 16.88
N HIS A 8 15.11 -0.29 16.38
CA HIS A 8 15.11 -0.65 14.96
C HIS A 8 14.79 -2.15 14.80
N SER A 9 13.50 -2.51 14.83
CA SER A 9 13.06 -3.89 14.62
C SER A 9 13.45 -4.42 13.23
N VAL A 10 13.49 -3.55 12.23
CA VAL A 10 14.08 -3.80 10.90
C VAL A 10 15.02 -2.65 10.58
N PHE A 11 16.21 -2.93 10.10
CA PHE A 11 17.21 -1.89 9.79
C PHE A 11 18.05 -2.21 8.57
N THR A 12 18.47 -1.16 7.89
CA THR A 12 19.41 -1.21 6.79
C THR A 12 20.85 -1.08 7.29
N VAL A 13 21.82 -1.50 6.47
CA VAL A 13 23.24 -1.28 6.76
C VAL A 13 23.55 0.22 6.89
N ASN A 14 22.90 1.08 6.10
CA ASN A 14 23.10 2.53 6.17
C ASN A 14 22.66 3.12 7.52
N GLU A 15 21.57 2.63 8.11
CA GLU A 15 21.12 3.05 9.44
C GLU A 15 22.08 2.58 10.52
N LEU A 16 22.63 1.37 10.39
CA LEU A 16 23.68 0.89 11.29
C LEU A 16 24.96 1.70 11.14
N ASP A 17 25.39 2.03 9.92
CA ASP A 17 26.58 2.87 9.68
C ASP A 17 26.40 4.26 10.30
N GLY A 18 25.23 4.88 10.16
CA GLY A 18 24.91 6.15 10.82
C GLY A 18 25.02 6.07 12.35
N PHE A 19 24.53 4.98 12.95
CA PHE A 19 24.66 4.75 14.39
C PHE A 19 26.12 4.53 14.84
N LEU A 20 26.91 3.79 14.07
CA LEU A 20 28.31 3.52 14.35
C LEU A 20 29.16 4.79 14.19
N LEU A 21 28.86 5.63 13.19
CA LEU A 21 29.52 6.92 12.96
C LEU A 21 29.38 7.85 14.19
N GLN A 22 28.19 7.93 14.77
CA GLN A 22 27.95 8.71 16.00
C GLN A 22 28.79 8.24 17.19
N ARG A 23 29.37 7.03 17.11
CA ARG A 23 30.28 6.44 18.11
C ARG A 23 31.74 6.44 17.69
N GLY A 24 32.07 7.21 16.66
CA GLY A 24 33.44 7.34 16.18
C GLY A 24 33.95 6.16 15.35
N THR A 25 33.04 5.28 14.88
CA THR A 25 33.38 4.10 14.09
C THR A 25 32.99 4.28 12.64
N THR A 26 33.94 4.35 11.73
CA THR A 26 33.68 4.52 10.27
C THR A 26 34.13 3.33 9.44
N LYS A 27 34.85 2.36 10.04
CA LYS A 27 35.45 1.24 9.30
C LYS A 27 34.42 0.18 8.92
N ILE A 28 34.39 -0.18 7.64
CA ILE A 28 33.53 -1.28 7.12
C ILE A 28 33.83 -2.61 7.86
N SER A 29 35.08 -2.88 8.20
CA SER A 29 35.49 -4.07 8.96
C SER A 29 34.80 -4.13 10.33
N ALA A 30 34.73 -3.01 11.04
CA ALA A 30 34.10 -2.93 12.36
C ALA A 30 32.59 -3.20 12.25
N ARG A 31 31.90 -2.59 11.27
CA ARG A 31 30.49 -2.89 10.97
C ARG A 31 30.27 -4.38 10.71
N ASN A 32 31.11 -4.98 9.84
CA ASN A 32 30.97 -6.41 9.50
C ASN A 32 31.22 -7.32 10.72
N SER A 33 32.14 -6.94 11.62
CA SER A 33 32.37 -7.64 12.89
C SER A 33 31.13 -7.56 13.80
N VAL A 34 30.54 -6.37 13.94
CA VAL A 34 29.31 -6.16 14.70
C VAL A 34 28.16 -7.04 14.14
N LEU A 35 27.92 -7.02 12.82
CA LEU A 35 26.88 -7.84 12.19
C LEU A 35 27.14 -9.34 12.40
N ARG A 36 28.38 -9.80 12.24
CA ARG A 36 28.76 -11.20 12.45
C ARG A 36 28.51 -11.63 13.89
N HIS A 37 28.96 -10.84 14.86
CA HIS A 37 28.77 -11.12 16.28
C HIS A 37 27.28 -11.23 16.64
N HIS A 38 26.46 -10.24 16.29
CA HIS A 38 25.04 -10.25 16.64
C HIS A 38 24.24 -11.30 15.87
N LYS A 39 24.65 -11.65 14.64
CA LYS A 39 24.05 -12.76 13.90
C LYS A 39 24.38 -14.10 14.57
N GLY A 40 25.63 -14.33 14.98
CA GLY A 40 26.03 -15.53 15.70
C GLY A 40 25.33 -15.67 17.06
N ALA A 41 25.08 -14.56 17.74
CA ALA A 41 24.34 -14.51 19.00
C ALA A 41 22.79 -14.57 18.83
N GLY A 42 22.27 -14.79 17.62
CA GLY A 42 20.83 -14.84 17.37
C GLY A 42 20.06 -13.52 17.57
N ARG A 43 20.80 -12.40 17.74
CA ARG A 43 20.24 -11.07 18.01
C ARG A 43 19.75 -10.33 16.76
N ILE A 44 20.22 -10.76 15.58
CA ILE A 44 19.77 -10.25 14.29
C ILE A 44 19.63 -11.39 13.28
N LYS A 45 18.71 -11.24 12.34
CA LYS A 45 18.48 -12.16 11.21
C LYS A 45 18.61 -11.42 9.90
N LEU A 46 19.26 -12.04 8.92
CA LEU A 46 19.37 -11.47 7.57
C LEU A 46 18.03 -11.65 6.84
N ILE A 47 17.47 -10.56 6.36
CA ILE A 47 16.29 -10.57 5.48
C ILE A 47 16.76 -10.69 4.02
N ARG A 48 17.63 -9.78 3.61
CA ARG A 48 18.39 -9.81 2.35
C ARG A 48 19.69 -9.03 2.52
N ARG A 49 20.57 -9.06 1.53
CA ARG A 49 21.82 -8.28 1.57
C ARG A 49 21.53 -6.82 1.90
N GLY A 50 22.10 -6.34 2.99
CA GLY A 50 21.99 -4.96 3.47
C GLY A 50 20.71 -4.66 4.29
N LEU A 51 19.84 -5.65 4.55
CA LEU A 51 18.62 -5.50 5.36
C LEU A 51 18.54 -6.60 6.41
N TYR A 52 18.34 -6.22 7.66
CA TYR A 52 18.33 -7.11 8.81
C TYR A 52 17.12 -6.87 9.70
N ALA A 53 16.67 -7.91 10.38
CA ALA A 53 15.72 -7.83 11.48
C ALA A 53 16.45 -7.93 12.82
N ALA A 54 16.06 -7.13 13.79
CA ALA A 54 16.46 -7.29 15.19
C ALA A 54 15.52 -8.31 15.87
N ILE A 55 16.09 -9.24 16.60
CA ILE A 55 15.32 -10.24 17.37
C ILE A 55 15.29 -9.77 18.83
N PRO A 56 14.11 -9.58 19.43
CA PRO A 56 14.00 -9.23 20.84
C PRO A 56 14.68 -10.29 21.74
N VAL A 57 15.23 -9.83 22.84
CA VAL A 57 15.89 -10.73 23.80
C VAL A 57 14.89 -11.75 24.34
N GLY A 58 15.28 -13.00 24.39
CA GLY A 58 14.44 -14.10 24.88
C GLY A 58 13.54 -14.74 23.84
N LEU A 59 13.44 -14.18 22.61
CA LEU A 59 12.70 -14.81 21.53
C LEU A 59 13.60 -15.69 20.67
N ASN A 60 13.00 -16.78 20.17
CA ASN A 60 13.70 -17.69 19.25
C ASN A 60 13.79 -17.03 17.84
N PRO A 61 15.00 -16.84 17.28
CA PRO A 61 15.18 -16.24 15.96
C PRO A 61 14.46 -16.99 14.83
N ASP A 62 14.29 -18.31 14.96
CA ASP A 62 13.72 -19.12 13.89
C ASP A 62 12.19 -19.04 13.82
N THR A 63 11.54 -18.81 14.94
CA THR A 63 10.07 -18.68 15.03
C THR A 63 9.60 -17.24 15.07
N TYR A 64 10.49 -16.27 15.36
CA TYR A 64 10.12 -14.86 15.44
C TYR A 64 9.62 -14.33 14.09
N GLN A 65 8.38 -13.81 14.10
CA GLN A 65 7.78 -13.19 12.93
C GLN A 65 8.12 -11.71 12.89
N VAL A 66 8.82 -11.32 11.82
CA VAL A 66 9.21 -9.93 11.59
C VAL A 66 8.03 -9.17 11.00
N ASP A 67 7.76 -7.97 11.48
CA ASP A 67 6.68 -7.12 10.95
C ASP A 67 6.88 -6.88 9.44
N PRO A 68 5.96 -7.39 8.59
CA PRO A 68 6.12 -7.35 7.15
C PRO A 68 6.04 -5.93 6.58
N TYR A 69 5.31 -5.02 7.23
CA TYR A 69 5.23 -3.62 6.78
C TYR A 69 6.56 -2.90 6.97
N LEU A 70 7.28 -3.20 8.05
CA LEU A 70 8.64 -2.68 8.26
C LEU A 70 9.62 -3.25 7.24
N ILE A 71 9.50 -4.52 6.87
CA ILE A 71 10.31 -5.09 5.80
C ILE A 71 10.04 -4.34 4.49
N ALA A 72 8.77 -4.24 4.08
CA ALA A 72 8.37 -3.58 2.84
C ALA A 72 8.87 -2.12 2.78
N SER A 73 8.73 -1.37 3.88
CA SER A 73 9.14 0.04 3.99
C SER A 73 10.66 0.25 3.88
N LYS A 74 11.46 -0.77 4.18
CA LYS A 74 12.93 -0.70 4.16
C LYS A 74 13.57 -1.32 2.91
N LEU A 75 12.75 -1.88 2.00
CA LEU A 75 13.26 -2.48 0.77
C LEU A 75 13.88 -1.45 -0.18
N LYS A 76 13.39 -0.21 -0.15
CA LYS A 76 13.93 0.94 -0.88
C LYS A 76 13.85 2.20 -0.03
N PRO A 77 14.75 3.17 -0.23
CA PRO A 77 14.70 4.43 0.53
C PRO A 77 13.41 5.23 0.33
N ASP A 78 12.81 5.11 -0.87
CA ASP A 78 11.57 5.77 -1.29
C ASP A 78 10.35 4.82 -1.29
N ALA A 79 10.42 3.71 -0.54
CA ALA A 79 9.33 2.74 -0.49
C ALA A 79 8.11 3.32 0.21
N VAL A 80 6.95 3.27 -0.47
CA VAL A 80 5.65 3.67 0.06
C VAL A 80 4.70 2.49 -0.03
N LEU A 81 4.13 2.04 1.09
CA LEU A 81 3.09 1.01 1.11
C LEU A 81 1.87 1.51 0.35
N ALA A 82 1.30 0.68 -0.54
CA ALA A 82 0.23 1.09 -1.42
C ALA A 82 -0.70 -0.09 -1.76
N TYR A 83 -1.83 0.22 -2.38
CA TYR A 83 -2.84 -0.76 -2.82
C TYR A 83 -3.41 -1.53 -1.62
N HIS A 84 -3.63 -2.85 -1.77
CA HIS A 84 -4.15 -3.69 -0.70
C HIS A 84 -3.32 -3.60 0.59
N THR A 85 -1.99 -3.55 0.47
CA THR A 85 -1.10 -3.43 1.64
C THR A 85 -1.34 -2.13 2.43
N ALA A 86 -1.73 -1.04 1.77
CA ALA A 86 -2.12 0.18 2.47
C ALA A 86 -3.47 0.04 3.16
N LEU A 87 -4.46 -0.63 2.55
CA LEU A 87 -5.73 -0.95 3.22
C LEU A 87 -5.51 -1.80 4.47
N GLU A 88 -4.69 -2.84 4.37
CA GLU A 88 -4.32 -3.68 5.49
C GLU A 88 -3.60 -2.90 6.61
N PHE A 89 -2.64 -2.06 6.23
CA PHE A 89 -1.89 -1.21 7.16
C PHE A 89 -2.80 -0.24 7.92
N HIS A 90 -3.84 0.29 7.26
CA HIS A 90 -4.85 1.16 7.88
C HIS A 90 -5.94 0.39 8.65
N GLY A 91 -5.96 -0.95 8.59
CA GLY A 91 -6.96 -1.78 9.26
C GLY A 91 -8.30 -1.87 8.51
N ASN A 92 -8.32 -1.50 7.23
CA ASN A 92 -9.53 -1.49 6.38
C ASN A 92 -9.57 -2.62 5.34
N ALA A 93 -8.60 -3.51 5.28
CA ALA A 93 -8.66 -4.66 4.39
C ALA A 93 -9.65 -5.69 4.92
N TYR A 94 -10.48 -6.25 4.03
CA TYR A 94 -11.42 -7.32 4.36
C TYR A 94 -10.67 -8.64 4.64
N SER A 95 -9.63 -8.93 3.85
CA SER A 95 -8.79 -10.11 4.02
C SER A 95 -7.34 -9.74 4.29
N VAL A 96 -6.60 -10.65 4.95
CA VAL A 96 -5.16 -10.51 5.19
C VAL A 96 -4.40 -11.29 4.13
N TYR A 97 -3.45 -10.64 3.46
CA TYR A 97 -2.65 -11.27 2.40
C TYR A 97 -1.19 -11.48 2.82
N SER A 98 -0.59 -12.52 2.26
CA SER A 98 0.86 -12.73 2.38
C SER A 98 1.67 -11.92 1.34
N ARG A 99 1.01 -11.14 0.47
CA ARG A 99 1.65 -10.30 -0.53
C ARG A 99 1.64 -8.84 -0.09
N PHE A 100 2.84 -8.27 0.04
CA PHE A 100 3.06 -6.88 0.47
C PHE A 100 3.53 -6.05 -0.71
N THR A 101 2.71 -5.09 -1.13
CA THR A 101 2.95 -4.22 -2.28
C THR A 101 3.42 -2.84 -1.82
N TYR A 102 4.52 -2.38 -2.40
CA TYR A 102 5.02 -1.02 -2.18
C TYR A 102 5.39 -0.36 -3.52
N THR A 103 5.23 0.95 -3.59
CA THR A 103 5.70 1.73 -4.73
C THR A 103 7.11 2.26 -4.48
N SER A 104 7.92 2.31 -5.53
CA SER A 104 9.27 2.92 -5.50
C SER A 104 9.68 3.32 -6.92
N SER A 105 10.44 4.40 -7.06
CA SER A 105 11.06 4.83 -8.30
C SER A 105 12.23 3.92 -8.71
N GLU A 106 12.91 3.33 -7.73
CA GLU A 106 14.02 2.43 -7.95
C GLU A 106 13.55 1.00 -8.31
N ARG A 107 14.23 0.35 -9.23
CA ARG A 107 13.95 -1.06 -9.57
C ARG A 107 14.32 -1.98 -8.40
N SER A 108 13.51 -3.01 -8.21
CA SER A 108 13.75 -4.10 -7.24
C SER A 108 13.13 -5.39 -7.75
N SER A 109 13.83 -6.48 -7.56
CA SER A 109 13.26 -7.82 -7.74
C SER A 109 12.31 -8.13 -6.58
N PRO A 110 11.28 -8.97 -6.80
CA PRO A 110 10.46 -9.49 -5.71
C PRO A 110 11.32 -10.16 -4.65
N LEU A 111 10.91 -10.03 -3.39
CA LEU A 111 11.54 -10.70 -2.26
C LEU A 111 10.53 -11.67 -1.64
N LYS A 112 10.95 -12.90 -1.36
CA LYS A 112 10.23 -13.82 -0.49
C LYS A 112 10.99 -13.93 0.83
N TYR A 113 10.31 -13.69 1.94
CA TYR A 113 10.90 -13.81 3.27
C TYR A 113 9.83 -14.22 4.28
N GLN A 114 10.08 -15.26 5.05
CA GLN A 114 9.08 -15.93 5.88
C GLN A 114 7.84 -16.30 5.02
N SER A 115 6.63 -16.00 5.50
CA SER A 115 5.39 -16.21 4.74
C SER A 115 5.09 -15.09 3.74
N GLY A 116 5.90 -14.01 3.72
CA GLY A 116 5.61 -12.81 2.94
C GLY A 116 6.27 -12.80 1.56
N GLU A 117 5.54 -12.30 0.56
CA GLU A 117 6.03 -11.92 -0.77
C GLU A 117 5.96 -10.41 -0.92
N TYR A 118 7.10 -9.77 -1.18
CA TYR A 118 7.23 -8.31 -1.27
C TYR A 118 7.39 -7.90 -2.72
N LEU A 119 6.40 -7.16 -3.22
CA LEU A 119 6.32 -6.78 -4.63
C LEU A 119 6.45 -5.27 -4.80
N ARG A 120 7.46 -4.86 -5.55
CA ARG A 120 7.63 -3.47 -5.96
C ARG A 120 6.75 -3.15 -7.17
N VAL A 121 6.00 -2.04 -7.09
CA VAL A 121 5.27 -1.44 -8.21
C VAL A 121 5.90 -0.09 -8.55
N PRO A 122 6.03 0.27 -9.84
CA PRO A 122 6.50 1.60 -10.21
C PRO A 122 5.57 2.70 -9.67
N VAL A 123 6.14 3.79 -9.16
CA VAL A 123 5.35 4.98 -8.83
C VAL A 123 4.61 5.45 -10.08
N PRO A 124 3.29 5.63 -10.06
CA PRO A 124 2.55 6.15 -11.20
C PRO A 124 3.14 7.48 -11.67
N THR A 125 3.32 7.64 -12.98
CA THR A 125 4.06 8.77 -13.57
C THR A 125 3.52 10.13 -13.11
N ALA A 126 2.21 10.23 -12.94
CA ALA A 126 1.54 11.44 -12.47
C ALA A 126 1.98 11.92 -11.07
N PHE A 127 2.51 11.00 -10.23
CA PHE A 127 2.91 11.30 -8.85
C PHE A 127 4.42 11.37 -8.65
N ARG A 128 5.25 10.97 -9.63
CA ARG A 128 6.72 10.90 -9.48
C ARG A 128 7.39 12.22 -9.09
N LYS A 129 6.80 13.36 -9.49
CA LYS A 129 7.33 14.71 -9.23
C LYS A 129 6.55 15.46 -8.16
N LYS A 130 5.63 14.80 -7.44
CA LYS A 130 4.85 15.41 -6.36
C LYS A 130 5.58 15.26 -5.03
N SER A 131 5.41 16.24 -4.15
CA SER A 131 5.80 16.07 -2.75
C SER A 131 4.98 14.97 -2.10
N PRO A 132 5.46 14.31 -1.02
CA PRO A 132 4.71 13.27 -0.31
C PRO A 132 3.27 13.69 0.01
N ASP A 133 3.06 14.85 0.61
CA ASP A 133 1.72 15.38 0.94
C ASP A 133 0.83 15.54 -0.30
N SER A 134 1.39 16.11 -1.39
CA SER A 134 0.65 16.27 -2.65
C SER A 134 0.38 14.94 -3.36
N ALA A 135 1.16 13.92 -3.04
CA ALA A 135 0.98 12.55 -3.54
C ALA A 135 0.10 11.69 -2.62
N GLY A 136 -0.40 12.21 -1.51
CA GLY A 136 -1.19 11.45 -0.55
C GLY A 136 -0.37 10.41 0.22
N VAL A 137 0.88 10.73 0.55
CA VAL A 137 1.76 9.85 1.33
C VAL A 137 1.87 10.38 2.75
N LYS A 138 1.61 9.52 3.72
CA LYS A 138 1.77 9.81 5.15
C LYS A 138 2.95 9.01 5.71
N THR A 139 3.64 9.58 6.69
CA THR A 139 4.66 8.90 7.47
C THR A 139 4.08 8.52 8.82
N ILE A 140 4.08 7.23 9.14
CA ILE A 140 3.53 6.68 10.38
C ILE A 140 4.64 5.93 11.11
N ILE A 141 4.72 6.10 12.43
CA ILE A 141 5.65 5.34 13.27
C ILE A 141 5.01 4.01 13.64
N ARG A 142 5.70 2.92 13.36
CA ARG A 142 5.29 1.56 13.67
C ARG A 142 6.46 0.77 14.27
N SER A 143 6.28 0.23 15.45
CA SER A 143 7.30 -0.56 16.16
C SER A 143 8.70 0.07 16.13
N GLY A 144 8.77 1.39 16.35
CA GLY A 144 10.02 2.17 16.36
C GLY A 144 10.58 2.52 14.97
N GLY A 145 9.97 2.03 13.89
CA GLY A 145 10.34 2.35 12.50
C GLY A 145 9.38 3.36 11.86
N SER A 146 9.90 4.17 10.94
CA SER A 146 9.10 5.06 10.10
C SER A 146 8.64 4.30 8.85
N VAL A 147 7.35 4.31 8.58
CA VAL A 147 6.70 3.69 7.41
C VAL A 147 6.02 4.78 6.59
N GLN A 148 6.34 4.86 5.31
CA GLN A 148 5.58 5.67 4.36
C GLN A 148 4.45 4.82 3.78
N VAL A 149 3.23 5.37 3.77
CA VAL A 149 2.03 4.69 3.29
C VAL A 149 1.11 5.69 2.60
N THR A 150 0.39 5.27 1.55
CA THR A 150 -0.66 6.10 0.94
C THR A 150 -1.80 6.30 1.94
N ASN A 151 -2.35 7.53 2.02
CA ASN A 151 -3.56 7.78 2.81
C ASN A 151 -4.77 7.05 2.17
N LEU A 152 -5.89 6.96 2.90
CA LEU A 152 -7.06 6.21 2.46
C LEU A 152 -7.64 6.74 1.15
N GLU A 153 -7.66 8.07 0.96
CA GLU A 153 -8.17 8.71 -0.26
C GLU A 153 -7.32 8.36 -1.49
N ARG A 154 -5.99 8.37 -1.33
CA ARG A 154 -5.09 7.95 -2.39
C ARG A 154 -5.18 6.44 -2.62
N THR A 155 -5.30 5.65 -1.57
CA THR A 155 -5.44 4.21 -1.63
C THR A 155 -6.70 3.81 -2.39
N LEU A 156 -7.85 4.46 -2.13
CA LEU A 156 -9.09 4.27 -2.90
C LEU A 156 -8.86 4.44 -4.41
N VAL A 157 -8.21 5.54 -4.80
CA VAL A 157 -7.91 5.79 -6.22
C VAL A 157 -6.96 4.75 -6.80
N ASP A 158 -5.93 4.37 -6.06
CA ASP A 158 -4.93 3.40 -6.50
C ASP A 158 -5.51 1.99 -6.68
N VAL A 159 -6.34 1.49 -5.76
CA VAL A 159 -6.94 0.16 -5.87
C VAL A 159 -7.95 0.08 -7.01
N LEU A 160 -8.74 1.14 -7.26
CA LEU A 160 -9.64 1.20 -8.39
C LEU A 160 -8.90 1.41 -9.73
N HIS A 161 -7.72 2.02 -9.70
CA HIS A 161 -6.85 2.13 -10.86
C HIS A 161 -6.20 0.78 -11.22
N ARG A 162 -5.71 0.04 -10.24
CA ARG A 162 -5.02 -1.24 -10.39
C ARG A 162 -5.66 -2.31 -9.50
N PRO A 163 -6.89 -2.76 -9.83
CA PRO A 163 -7.58 -3.79 -9.05
C PRO A 163 -6.79 -5.11 -8.97
N ASP A 164 -5.99 -5.42 -10.01
CA ASP A 164 -5.10 -6.57 -10.05
C ASP A 164 -4.06 -6.64 -8.91
N LEU A 165 -3.82 -5.52 -8.23
CA LEU A 165 -2.93 -5.42 -7.06
C LEU A 165 -3.68 -5.46 -5.73
N SER A 166 -5.01 -5.60 -5.75
CA SER A 166 -5.84 -5.43 -4.56
C SER A 166 -6.86 -6.55 -4.33
N GLY A 167 -6.75 -7.63 -5.08
CA GLY A 167 -7.59 -8.82 -4.93
C GLY A 167 -8.81 -8.84 -5.85
N SER A 168 -9.87 -9.50 -5.40
CA SER A 168 -11.15 -9.56 -6.12
C SER A 168 -11.92 -8.24 -5.99
N TRP A 169 -12.98 -8.08 -6.81
CA TRP A 169 -13.86 -6.93 -6.65
C TRP A 169 -14.62 -6.96 -5.33
N GLU A 170 -14.98 -8.12 -4.82
CA GLU A 170 -15.53 -8.28 -3.48
C GLU A 170 -14.56 -7.75 -2.41
N GLU A 171 -13.30 -8.18 -2.44
CA GLU A 171 -12.25 -7.70 -1.54
C GLU A 171 -12.14 -6.18 -1.57
N ILE A 172 -12.10 -5.60 -2.77
CA ILE A 172 -11.99 -4.15 -2.96
C ILE A 172 -13.22 -3.43 -2.40
N TRP A 173 -14.43 -3.91 -2.73
CA TRP A 173 -15.68 -3.27 -2.29
C TRP A 173 -15.87 -3.34 -0.78
N ARG A 174 -15.65 -4.52 -0.18
CA ARG A 174 -15.74 -4.70 1.27
C ARG A 174 -14.68 -3.87 2.01
N SER A 175 -13.45 -3.87 1.52
CA SER A 175 -12.35 -3.10 2.12
C SER A 175 -12.60 -1.59 2.05
N LEU A 176 -12.98 -1.06 0.89
CA LEU A 176 -13.26 0.37 0.76
C LEU A 176 -14.57 0.76 1.46
N GLY A 177 -15.57 -0.13 1.48
CA GLY A 177 -16.85 0.09 2.16
C GLY A 177 -16.74 0.09 3.68
N SER A 178 -15.67 -0.50 4.26
CA SER A 178 -15.41 -0.46 5.70
C SER A 178 -14.83 0.89 6.19
N VAL A 179 -14.43 1.76 5.28
CA VAL A 179 -13.91 3.08 5.62
C VAL A 179 -15.07 4.01 5.94
N GLU A 180 -15.14 4.49 7.17
CA GLU A 180 -16.24 5.34 7.66
C GLU A 180 -16.28 6.71 6.99
N TYR A 181 -15.11 7.24 6.62
CA TYR A 181 -15.01 8.59 6.05
C TYR A 181 -13.87 8.71 5.02
N PHE A 182 -14.16 9.40 3.92
CA PHE A 182 -13.17 9.88 2.97
C PHE A 182 -13.28 11.40 2.80
N ASP A 183 -12.15 12.09 2.77
CA ASP A 183 -12.10 13.43 2.21
C ASP A 183 -12.31 13.36 0.69
N THR A 184 -13.57 13.53 0.27
CA THR A 184 -13.96 13.44 -1.15
C THR A 184 -13.20 14.42 -2.03
N GLY A 185 -12.87 15.60 -1.49
CA GLY A 185 -12.06 16.58 -2.22
C GLY A 185 -10.67 16.06 -2.55
N GLN A 186 -10.04 15.33 -1.62
CA GLN A 186 -8.75 14.68 -1.86
C GLN A 186 -8.88 13.51 -2.85
N VAL A 187 -9.92 12.69 -2.76
CA VAL A 187 -10.18 11.60 -3.73
C VAL A 187 -10.30 12.18 -5.14
N ILE A 188 -11.08 13.23 -5.32
CA ILE A 188 -11.25 13.93 -6.62
C ILE A 188 -9.90 14.46 -7.12
N LYS A 189 -9.14 15.14 -6.26
CA LYS A 189 -7.82 15.69 -6.58
C LYS A 189 -6.86 14.61 -7.07
N TYR A 190 -6.77 13.46 -6.38
CA TYR A 190 -5.88 12.37 -6.79
C TYR A 190 -6.34 11.74 -8.10
N THR A 191 -7.64 11.59 -8.31
CA THR A 191 -8.23 11.10 -9.57
C THR A 191 -7.89 12.04 -10.73
N GLN A 192 -8.01 13.34 -10.54
CA GLN A 192 -7.66 14.36 -11.53
C GLN A 192 -6.15 14.33 -11.88
N VAL A 193 -5.29 14.20 -10.87
CA VAL A 193 -3.83 14.10 -11.06
C VAL A 193 -3.48 12.88 -11.91
N LEU A 194 -4.16 11.75 -11.68
CA LEU A 194 -3.89 10.50 -12.41
C LEU A 194 -4.25 10.59 -13.90
N LYS A 195 -5.19 11.47 -14.29
CA LYS A 195 -5.62 11.71 -15.69
C LYS A 195 -6.04 10.44 -16.42
N ASN A 196 -6.73 9.52 -15.75
CA ASN A 196 -7.21 8.27 -16.32
C ASN A 196 -8.74 8.23 -16.27
N ALA A 197 -9.39 8.33 -17.44
CA ALA A 197 -10.84 8.41 -17.55
C ALA A 197 -11.55 7.16 -17.02
N THR A 198 -10.99 5.97 -17.25
CA THR A 198 -11.55 4.71 -16.72
C THR A 198 -11.48 4.69 -15.19
N THR A 199 -10.39 5.16 -14.62
CA THR A 199 -10.27 5.27 -13.15
C THR A 199 -11.25 6.29 -12.59
N ALA A 200 -11.42 7.43 -13.26
CA ALA A 200 -12.41 8.44 -12.85
C ALA A 200 -13.83 7.85 -12.84
N ALA A 201 -14.18 7.07 -13.86
CA ALA A 201 -15.46 6.37 -13.91
C ALA A 201 -15.64 5.36 -12.77
N LYS A 202 -14.60 4.57 -12.47
CA LYS A 202 -14.63 3.59 -11.37
C LYS A 202 -14.73 4.26 -10.00
N VAL A 203 -13.97 5.32 -9.76
CA VAL A 203 -14.02 6.11 -8.52
C VAL A 203 -15.39 6.74 -8.35
N GLY A 204 -15.91 7.37 -9.41
CA GLY A 204 -17.23 7.96 -9.37
C GLY A 204 -18.34 6.95 -9.13
N PHE A 205 -18.29 5.79 -9.80
CA PHE A 205 -19.23 4.70 -9.60
C PHE A 205 -19.19 4.18 -8.15
N PHE A 206 -18.00 3.96 -7.59
CA PHE A 206 -17.85 3.54 -6.19
C PHE A 206 -18.47 4.56 -5.23
N LEU A 207 -18.13 5.84 -5.37
CA LEU A 207 -18.65 6.90 -4.50
C LEU A 207 -20.17 7.07 -4.65
N ASP A 208 -20.70 6.89 -5.86
CA ASP A 208 -22.13 6.97 -6.13
C ASP A 208 -22.92 5.81 -5.49
N GLN A 209 -22.37 4.59 -5.51
CA GLN A 209 -22.94 3.44 -4.80
C GLN A 209 -22.93 3.57 -3.27
N HIS A 210 -21.97 4.31 -2.72
CA HIS A 210 -21.80 4.52 -1.27
C HIS A 210 -22.25 5.92 -0.84
N ARG A 211 -22.99 6.64 -1.69
CA ARG A 211 -23.36 8.04 -1.49
C ARG A 211 -24.06 8.29 -0.17
N ASP A 212 -25.05 7.47 0.18
CA ASP A 212 -25.83 7.64 1.41
C ASP A 212 -24.97 7.35 2.65
N ALA A 213 -24.17 6.28 2.61
CA ALA A 213 -23.25 5.93 3.71
C ALA A 213 -22.16 6.98 3.93
N LEU A 214 -21.68 7.61 2.86
CA LEU A 214 -20.65 8.65 2.88
C LEU A 214 -21.23 10.06 2.99
N LEU A 215 -22.55 10.22 3.09
CA LEU A 215 -23.27 11.50 3.16
C LEU A 215 -22.90 12.46 2.02
N LEU A 216 -22.76 11.94 0.79
CA LEU A 216 -22.31 12.73 -0.35
C LEU A 216 -23.49 13.35 -1.10
N ASP A 217 -23.44 14.67 -1.27
CA ASP A 217 -24.33 15.36 -2.22
C ASP A 217 -23.91 15.12 -3.68
N ASN A 218 -24.88 15.12 -4.59
CA ASN A 218 -24.63 14.93 -6.03
C ASN A 218 -23.65 15.92 -6.64
N SER A 219 -23.56 17.13 -6.09
CA SER A 219 -22.65 18.18 -6.54
C SER A 219 -21.18 17.77 -6.39
N TYR A 220 -20.84 16.98 -5.36
CA TYR A 220 -19.47 16.48 -5.14
C TYR A 220 -18.99 15.55 -6.26
N LEU A 221 -19.88 14.83 -6.93
CA LEU A 221 -19.53 13.91 -8.01
C LEU A 221 -19.39 14.59 -9.38
N THR A 222 -19.86 15.84 -9.52
CA THR A 222 -19.81 16.60 -10.78
C THR A 222 -18.40 16.72 -11.38
N PRO A 223 -17.32 16.99 -10.61
CA PRO A 223 -15.97 17.03 -11.17
C PRO A 223 -15.50 15.70 -11.75
N LEU A 224 -15.92 14.55 -11.18
CA LEU A 224 -15.59 13.24 -11.70
C LEU A 224 -16.36 12.92 -12.97
N ARG A 225 -17.65 13.30 -13.07
CA ARG A 225 -18.46 13.12 -14.30
C ARG A 225 -17.84 13.81 -15.52
N ARG A 226 -17.11 14.90 -15.34
CA ARG A 226 -16.39 15.59 -16.42
C ARG A 226 -15.14 14.85 -16.91
N LEU A 227 -14.67 13.87 -16.15
CA LEU A 227 -13.45 13.11 -16.43
C LEU A 227 -13.73 11.70 -17.01
N VAL A 228 -15.01 11.28 -17.06
CA VAL A 228 -15.38 9.95 -17.53
C VAL A 228 -15.04 9.75 -19.03
N PRO A 229 -14.85 8.51 -19.49
CA PRO A 229 -14.59 8.24 -20.89
C PRO A 229 -15.78 8.63 -21.77
N LYS A 230 -15.50 9.07 -23.00
CA LYS A 230 -16.56 9.44 -23.98
C LYS A 230 -17.36 8.24 -24.49
N GLN A 231 -16.77 7.05 -24.44
CA GLN A 231 -17.40 5.79 -24.83
C GLN A 231 -17.41 4.83 -23.62
N PRO A 232 -18.30 3.83 -23.58
CA PRO A 232 -18.35 2.86 -22.49
C PRO A 232 -17.04 2.12 -22.30
N HIS A 233 -16.53 2.11 -21.08
CA HIS A 233 -15.39 1.32 -20.65
C HIS A 233 -15.85 0.21 -19.71
N TYR A 234 -15.09 -0.87 -19.63
CA TYR A 234 -15.41 -1.98 -18.73
C TYR A 234 -14.76 -1.77 -17.35
N LEU A 235 -15.50 -2.06 -16.30
CA LEU A 235 -14.99 -2.10 -14.94
C LEU A 235 -13.90 -3.18 -14.82
N GLU A 236 -14.17 -4.36 -15.38
CA GLU A 236 -13.28 -5.52 -15.39
C GLU A 236 -12.84 -5.87 -16.82
N ARG A 237 -11.54 -6.01 -17.03
CA ARG A 237 -10.98 -6.23 -18.38
C ARG A 237 -11.28 -7.61 -18.97
N GLY A 238 -11.44 -8.62 -18.14
CA GLY A 238 -11.60 -10.02 -18.56
C GLY A 238 -13.05 -10.45 -18.82
N ASN A 239 -14.01 -9.88 -18.12
CA ASN A 239 -15.43 -10.24 -18.23
C ASN A 239 -16.20 -9.15 -18.97
N ARG A 240 -16.60 -9.46 -20.22
CA ARG A 240 -17.42 -8.56 -21.07
C ARG A 240 -18.85 -9.05 -21.22
N LYS A 241 -19.14 -10.24 -20.72
CA LYS A 241 -20.48 -10.81 -20.72
C LYS A 241 -21.23 -10.38 -19.47
N ASP A 242 -22.54 -10.32 -19.55
CA ASP A 242 -23.40 -10.04 -18.41
C ASP A 242 -23.05 -8.73 -17.67
N CYS A 243 -22.93 -7.64 -18.44
CA CYS A 243 -22.62 -6.31 -17.92
C CYS A 243 -23.77 -5.33 -18.23
N LYS A 244 -24.07 -4.47 -17.28
CA LYS A 244 -25.00 -3.33 -17.43
C LYS A 244 -24.22 -2.03 -17.63
N LEU A 245 -24.67 -1.19 -18.55
CA LEU A 245 -24.12 0.15 -18.73
C LEU A 245 -24.66 1.11 -17.65
N ILE A 246 -23.74 1.64 -16.87
CA ILE A 246 -24.02 2.74 -15.94
C ILE A 246 -23.75 4.06 -16.69
N LYS A 247 -24.81 4.67 -17.18
CA LYS A 247 -24.76 5.83 -18.10
C LYS A 247 -23.98 7.01 -17.52
N ASP A 248 -24.20 7.36 -16.26
CA ASP A 248 -23.56 8.52 -15.60
C ASP A 248 -22.03 8.41 -15.56
N TRP A 249 -21.51 7.19 -15.61
CA TRP A 249 -20.10 6.90 -15.55
C TRP A 249 -19.52 6.32 -16.84
N ASN A 250 -20.33 6.11 -17.88
CA ASN A 250 -19.94 5.37 -19.09
C ASN A 250 -19.16 4.08 -18.77
N LEU A 251 -19.66 3.33 -17.80
CA LEU A 251 -18.99 2.15 -17.26
C LEU A 251 -19.85 0.91 -17.42
N MET A 252 -19.33 -0.12 -18.09
CA MET A 252 -19.91 -1.45 -18.18
C MET A 252 -19.56 -2.22 -16.92
N VAL A 253 -20.55 -2.50 -16.08
CA VAL A 253 -20.38 -3.14 -14.77
C VAL A 253 -21.02 -4.51 -14.78
N PRO A 254 -20.33 -5.60 -14.39
CA PRO A 254 -20.91 -6.93 -14.25
C PRO A 254 -22.06 -6.94 -13.21
N HIS A 255 -23.13 -7.68 -13.49
CA HIS A 255 -24.28 -7.80 -12.58
C HIS A 255 -23.87 -8.24 -11.18
N LYS A 256 -22.99 -9.23 -11.06
CA LYS A 256 -22.42 -9.68 -9.77
C LYS A 256 -21.87 -8.56 -8.87
N ILE A 257 -21.40 -7.45 -9.48
CA ILE A 257 -20.83 -6.30 -8.73
C ILE A 257 -21.93 -5.28 -8.45
N LEU A 258 -22.90 -5.12 -9.35
CA LEU A 258 -24.05 -4.24 -9.14
C LEU A 258 -24.94 -4.74 -8.02
N ASP A 259 -25.25 -6.01 -8.05
CA ASP A 259 -26.18 -6.68 -7.14
C ASP A 259 -25.48 -7.11 -5.85
N LYS A 260 -24.14 -6.95 -5.81
CA LYS A 260 -23.28 -7.35 -4.69
C LYS A 260 -23.55 -8.79 -4.26
N ASP A 261 -23.48 -9.74 -5.20
CA ASP A 261 -23.81 -11.16 -5.00
C ASP A 261 -23.12 -11.82 -3.79
N TRP A 262 -22.08 -11.19 -3.26
CA TRP A 262 -21.39 -11.60 -2.02
C TRP A 262 -22.07 -11.12 -0.73
N GLU A 263 -23.12 -10.28 -0.83
CA GLU A 263 -23.93 -9.82 0.30
C GLU A 263 -25.23 -10.61 0.36
N GLU A 264 -25.19 -11.95 0.20
CA GLU A 264 -26.39 -12.77 0.26
C GLU A 264 -27.22 -12.46 1.51
N PRO A 265 -28.56 -12.34 1.39
CA PRO A 265 -29.41 -12.13 2.55
C PRO A 265 -29.32 -13.37 3.43
N SER A 266 -28.86 -13.17 4.66
CA SER A 266 -28.88 -14.15 5.76
C SER A 266 -30.33 -14.50 6.15
#